data_b6ddde73f8b981753ec0c294c4efdfe6
#
_entry.id   b6ddde73f8b981753ec0c294c4efdfe6
#
_cell.length_a   1.000
_cell.length_b   1.000
_cell.length_c   1.000
_cell.angle_alpha   90.00
_cell.angle_beta   90.00
_cell.angle_gamma   90.00
#
_symmetry.space_group_name_H-M   'P 1'
#
loop_
_entity.id
_entity.type
_entity.pdbx_description
1 polymer ?
#
loop_
_entity_poly.entity_id
_entity_poly.type
_entity_poly.pdbx_seq_one_letter_code
_entity_poly.pdbx_strand_id
1 'polypeptide(L)'
;MLTASVPAGVATTRYGIVFDAGSSGSRIHVYSWSTGGGGPKNDFNLIDDDLLKIKPGLSAYKDDPGAAGASLRPLLEHAKKRIPPALVSSAPAFLMATAGLRMVGEAKKDAILASVCTELAASGFTFKCEWAGAPHAASRPAPRCLCLTSVRALASTL
;
A
#
# COMPACT_ATOMS: atom_id res chain seq x y z
N MET A 1 -16.23 -34.67 -11.07
CA MET A 1 -15.60 -33.38 -10.74
C MET A 1 -16.64 -32.30 -10.98
N LEU A 2 -17.23 -31.77 -9.94
CA LEU A 2 -18.23 -30.68 -10.02
C LEU A 2 -17.47 -29.36 -10.04
N THR A 3 -17.40 -28.73 -11.21
CA THR A 3 -16.97 -27.34 -11.35
C THR A 3 -18.05 -26.44 -10.75
N ALA A 4 -17.84 -25.93 -9.56
CA ALA A 4 -18.72 -24.92 -8.97
C ALA A 4 -18.61 -23.63 -9.84
N SER A 5 -19.62 -23.44 -10.68
CA SER A 5 -19.81 -22.20 -11.42
C SER A 5 -20.15 -21.10 -10.42
N VAL A 6 -19.26 -20.13 -10.23
CA VAL A 6 -19.56 -18.93 -9.45
C VAL A 6 -20.65 -18.15 -10.18
N PRO A 7 -21.80 -17.87 -9.57
CA PRO A 7 -22.87 -17.12 -10.22
C PRO A 7 -22.35 -15.71 -10.58
N ALA A 8 -22.51 -15.33 -11.84
CA ALA A 8 -22.25 -13.98 -12.32
C ALA A 8 -23.17 -13.01 -11.56
N GLY A 9 -22.58 -12.07 -10.79
CA GLY A 9 -23.32 -11.00 -10.14
C GLY A 9 -23.07 -10.79 -8.64
N VAL A 10 -22.24 -11.59 -7.98
CA VAL A 10 -21.89 -11.31 -6.57
C VAL A 10 -20.79 -10.27 -6.53
N ALA A 11 -21.11 -9.08 -6.03
CA ALA A 11 -20.11 -8.04 -5.77
C ALA A 11 -19.10 -8.54 -4.73
N THR A 12 -17.84 -8.65 -5.13
CA THR A 12 -16.77 -9.11 -4.22
C THR A 12 -16.07 -7.90 -3.64
N THR A 13 -16.05 -7.79 -2.31
CA THR A 13 -15.27 -6.74 -1.63
C THR A 13 -13.80 -7.13 -1.63
N ARG A 14 -12.95 -6.21 -2.07
CA ARG A 14 -11.49 -6.32 -2.06
C ARG A 14 -10.88 -5.24 -1.18
N TYR A 15 -9.67 -5.50 -0.72
CA TYR A 15 -8.93 -4.59 0.15
C TYR A 15 -7.53 -4.33 -0.40
N GLY A 16 -6.98 -3.16 -0.08
CA GLY A 16 -5.59 -2.81 -0.37
C GLY A 16 -5.12 -1.71 0.55
N ILE A 17 -3.82 -1.63 0.75
CA ILE A 17 -3.22 -0.64 1.65
C ILE A 17 -2.14 0.16 0.93
N VAL A 18 -2.11 1.44 1.22
CA VAL A 18 -1.10 2.37 0.72
C VAL A 18 -0.47 3.11 1.88
N PHE A 19 0.85 2.99 2.01
CA PHE A 19 1.63 3.80 2.94
C PHE A 19 2.10 5.07 2.24
N ASP A 20 1.84 6.21 2.86
CA ASP A 20 2.44 7.51 2.51
C ASP A 20 3.48 7.87 3.57
N ALA A 21 4.76 7.70 3.22
CA ALA A 21 5.89 7.94 4.11
C ALA A 21 6.45 9.34 3.89
N GLY A 22 5.95 10.29 4.67
CA GLY A 22 6.37 11.68 4.66
C GLY A 22 7.56 11.98 5.57
N SER A 23 8.06 13.22 5.53
CA SER A 23 9.11 13.71 6.45
C SER A 23 8.60 13.89 7.88
N SER A 24 7.36 14.32 8.05
CA SER A 24 6.76 14.66 9.34
C SER A 24 5.95 13.51 9.97
N GLY A 25 5.76 12.41 9.25
CA GLY A 25 4.99 11.26 9.71
C GLY A 25 4.74 10.27 8.59
N SER A 26 4.39 9.04 8.97
CA SER A 26 3.94 8.00 8.07
C SER A 26 2.43 7.80 8.22
N ARG A 27 1.75 7.54 7.12
CA ARG A 27 0.31 7.29 7.07
C ARG A 27 0.05 5.97 6.38
N ILE A 28 -1.05 5.33 6.77
CA ILE A 28 -1.62 4.23 6.02
C ILE A 28 -3.04 4.58 5.61
N HIS A 29 -3.37 4.29 4.36
CA HIS A 29 -4.74 4.27 3.85
C HIS A 29 -5.14 2.81 3.66
N VAL A 30 -6.25 2.41 4.26
CA VAL A 30 -6.85 1.10 4.08
C VAL A 30 -8.08 1.28 3.20
N TYR A 31 -7.95 0.86 1.95
CA TYR A 31 -9.03 0.95 0.96
C TYR A 31 -9.83 -0.33 0.91
N SER A 32 -11.15 -0.18 0.80
CA SER A 32 -12.04 -1.26 0.38
C SER A 32 -12.85 -0.85 -0.85
N TRP A 33 -13.01 -1.79 -1.79
CA TRP A 33 -13.80 -1.56 -3.00
C TRP A 33 -14.52 -2.83 -3.43
N SER A 34 -15.63 -2.65 -4.16
CA SER A 34 -16.32 -3.76 -4.81
C SER A 34 -15.99 -3.83 -6.29
N THR A 35 -15.93 -5.08 -6.79
CA THR A 35 -15.83 -5.39 -8.22
C THR A 35 -16.95 -6.33 -8.59
N GLY A 36 -17.61 -6.07 -9.73
CA GLY A 36 -18.65 -6.96 -10.24
C GLY A 36 -20.07 -6.40 -10.10
N GLY A 37 -20.48 -5.61 -11.02
CA GLY A 37 -21.85 -5.10 -11.20
C GLY A 37 -22.35 -5.25 -12.63
N GLY A 38 -22.01 -6.35 -13.34
CA GLY A 38 -22.66 -6.76 -14.60
C GLY A 38 -22.64 -5.76 -15.78
N GLY A 39 -21.92 -4.65 -15.68
CA GLY A 39 -21.81 -3.66 -16.74
C GLY A 39 -20.54 -3.86 -17.59
N PRO A 40 -20.47 -3.30 -18.82
CA PRO A 40 -19.35 -3.43 -19.74
C PRO A 40 -18.09 -2.67 -19.30
N LYS A 41 -18.11 -1.98 -18.16
CA LYS A 41 -16.96 -1.36 -17.51
C LYS A 41 -16.78 -2.06 -16.16
N ASN A 42 -15.56 -2.51 -15.84
CA ASN A 42 -15.21 -2.98 -14.50
C ASN A 42 -15.62 -1.88 -13.50
N ASP A 43 -16.78 -2.05 -12.87
CA ASP A 43 -17.32 -1.07 -11.94
C ASP A 43 -16.52 -1.14 -10.66
N PHE A 44 -15.39 -0.40 -10.64
CA PHE A 44 -14.66 -0.10 -9.44
C PHE A 44 -15.48 0.88 -8.62
N ASN A 45 -16.01 0.42 -7.50
CA ASN A 45 -16.73 1.25 -6.55
C ASN A 45 -15.97 1.29 -5.22
N LEU A 46 -15.34 2.44 -4.92
CA LEU A 46 -14.69 2.66 -3.62
C LEU A 46 -15.76 2.68 -2.53
N ILE A 47 -15.59 1.81 -1.53
CA ILE A 47 -16.52 1.69 -0.41
C ILE A 47 -16.02 2.52 0.77
N ASP A 48 -14.71 2.42 1.11
CA ASP A 48 -14.15 3.06 2.29
C ASP A 48 -12.66 3.42 2.08
N ASP A 49 -12.21 4.47 2.76
CA ASP A 49 -10.81 4.90 2.89
C ASP A 49 -10.56 5.24 4.37
N ASP A 50 -9.97 4.31 5.10
CA ASP A 50 -9.64 4.50 6.52
C ASP A 50 -8.17 4.90 6.67
N LEU A 51 -7.93 6.02 7.34
CA LEU A 51 -6.63 6.67 7.48
C LEU A 51 -6.13 6.61 8.91
N LEU A 52 -4.91 6.11 9.11
CA LEU A 52 -4.16 6.29 10.35
C LEU A 52 -2.82 6.98 10.06
N LYS A 53 -2.44 7.96 10.89
CA LYS A 53 -1.16 8.66 10.85
C LYS A 53 -0.38 8.46 12.14
N ILE A 54 0.93 8.20 11.99
CA ILE A 54 1.89 8.12 13.10
C ILE A 54 3.06 9.08 12.90
N LYS A 55 3.77 9.40 13.96
CA LYS A 55 5.03 10.15 13.97
C LYS A 55 6.10 9.34 14.67
N PRO A 56 7.38 9.52 14.31
CA PRO A 56 7.91 10.37 13.23
C PRO A 56 7.73 9.75 11.84
N GLY A 57 8.12 10.48 10.78
CA GLY A 57 8.19 9.94 9.42
C GLY A 57 9.48 9.14 9.19
N LEU A 58 9.55 8.37 8.08
CA LEU A 58 10.69 7.49 7.78
C LEU A 58 12.04 8.21 7.69
N SER A 59 12.07 9.48 7.29
CA SER A 59 13.30 10.27 7.22
C SER A 59 13.97 10.51 8.59
N ALA A 60 13.22 10.39 9.69
CA ALA A 60 13.77 10.49 11.04
C ALA A 60 14.73 9.33 11.38
N TYR A 61 14.61 8.21 10.68
CA TYR A 61 15.44 7.01 10.88
C TYR A 61 16.73 7.02 10.04
N LYS A 62 17.16 8.19 9.55
CA LYS A 62 18.37 8.34 8.73
C LYS A 62 19.68 7.88 9.43
N ASP A 63 19.71 7.91 10.74
CA ASP A 63 20.88 7.52 11.57
C ASP A 63 20.69 6.13 12.21
N ASP A 64 19.48 5.57 12.16
CA ASP A 64 19.14 4.18 12.52
C ASP A 64 18.17 3.58 11.49
N PRO A 65 18.62 3.29 10.27
CA PRO A 65 17.76 2.77 9.20
C PRO A 65 17.11 1.43 9.56
N GLY A 66 17.75 0.62 10.42
CA GLY A 66 17.23 -0.68 10.84
C GLY A 66 15.89 -0.59 11.57
N ALA A 67 15.65 0.48 12.32
CA ALA A 67 14.41 0.69 13.05
C ALA A 67 13.25 1.21 12.17
N ALA A 68 13.53 1.65 10.94
CA ALA A 68 12.54 2.25 10.06
C ALA A 68 11.36 1.31 9.72
N GLY A 69 11.66 0.05 9.40
CA GLY A 69 10.62 -0.95 9.13
C GLY A 69 9.72 -1.19 10.33
N ALA A 70 10.32 -1.41 11.50
CA ALA A 70 9.60 -1.65 12.74
C ALA A 70 8.67 -0.48 13.13
N SER A 71 9.00 0.75 12.75
CA SER A 71 8.15 1.93 13.00
C SER A 71 6.79 1.87 12.30
N LEU A 72 6.64 1.04 11.26
CA LEU A 72 5.38 0.88 10.52
C LEU A 72 4.44 -0.16 11.15
N ARG A 73 4.89 -0.94 12.15
CA ARG A 73 4.06 -1.99 12.79
C ARG A 73 2.71 -1.49 13.30
N PRO A 74 2.59 -0.32 13.97
CA PRO A 74 1.30 0.17 14.41
C PRO A 74 0.32 0.42 13.23
N LEU A 75 0.83 0.84 12.08
CA LEU A 75 0.03 1.01 10.87
C LEU A 75 -0.41 -0.34 10.29
N LEU A 76 0.47 -1.34 10.27
CA LEU A 76 0.15 -2.70 9.84
C LEU A 76 -0.91 -3.36 10.74
N GLU A 77 -0.77 -3.21 12.06
CA GLU A 77 -1.77 -3.69 13.02
C GLU A 77 -3.13 -3.02 12.83
N HIS A 78 -3.14 -1.73 12.53
CA HIS A 78 -4.38 -1.02 12.20
C HIS A 78 -5.04 -1.62 10.96
N ALA A 79 -4.30 -1.84 9.88
CA ALA A 79 -4.82 -2.45 8.66
C ALA A 79 -5.36 -3.87 8.91
N LYS A 80 -4.66 -4.69 9.69
CA LYS A 80 -5.11 -6.05 10.06
C LYS A 80 -6.41 -6.06 10.86
N LYS A 81 -6.71 -5.01 11.62
CA LYS A 81 -7.99 -4.87 12.34
C LYS A 81 -9.14 -4.49 11.42
N ARG A 82 -8.85 -3.82 10.30
CA ARG A 82 -9.85 -3.34 9.33
C ARG A 82 -10.16 -4.36 8.25
N ILE A 83 -9.19 -5.22 7.92
CA ILE A 83 -9.31 -6.20 6.84
C ILE A 83 -9.64 -7.57 7.44
N PRO A 84 -10.67 -8.27 6.93
CA PRO A 84 -10.97 -9.62 7.37
C PRO A 84 -9.73 -10.53 7.27
N PRO A 85 -9.40 -11.35 8.29
CA PRO A 85 -8.18 -12.16 8.31
C PRO A 85 -7.96 -13.02 7.07
N ALA A 86 -9.04 -13.57 6.51
CA ALA A 86 -8.99 -14.39 5.28
C ALA A 86 -8.59 -13.61 4.03
N LEU A 87 -8.69 -12.27 4.04
CA LEU A 87 -8.40 -11.41 2.90
C LEU A 87 -7.07 -10.66 3.02
N VAL A 88 -6.39 -10.75 4.17
CA VAL A 88 -5.11 -10.06 4.41
C VAL A 88 -4.05 -10.49 3.38
N SER A 89 -3.91 -11.80 3.13
CA SER A 89 -2.92 -12.33 2.19
C SER A 89 -3.21 -11.99 0.72
N SER A 90 -4.43 -11.60 0.38
CA SER A 90 -4.80 -11.15 -0.96
C SER A 90 -4.82 -9.62 -1.10
N ALA A 91 -4.64 -8.87 0.00
CA ALA A 91 -4.63 -7.43 -0.01
C ALA A 91 -3.22 -6.90 -0.39
N PRO A 92 -3.06 -6.21 -1.53
CA PRO A 92 -1.79 -5.63 -1.92
C PRO A 92 -1.42 -4.44 -1.02
N ALA A 93 -0.11 -4.33 -0.73
CA ALA A 93 0.48 -3.25 0.01
C ALA A 93 1.44 -2.45 -0.86
N PHE A 94 1.30 -1.13 -0.87
CA PHE A 94 2.19 -0.21 -1.57
C PHE A 94 2.79 0.80 -0.60
N LEU A 95 4.06 1.15 -0.81
CA LEU A 95 4.68 2.23 -0.04
C LEU A 95 5.14 3.34 -0.99
N MET A 96 4.66 4.54 -0.72
CA MET A 96 5.05 5.76 -1.42
C MET A 96 5.89 6.63 -0.50
N ALA A 97 7.18 6.73 -0.80
CA ALA A 97 8.08 7.61 -0.08
C ALA A 97 8.11 8.98 -0.76
N THR A 98 7.79 10.02 0.01
CA THR A 98 7.72 11.40 -0.49
C THR A 98 9.08 12.12 -0.40
N ALA A 99 9.10 13.43 -0.69
CA ALA A 99 10.30 14.24 -0.80
C ALA A 99 11.25 14.17 0.42
N GLY A 100 10.72 13.93 1.62
CA GLY A 100 11.54 13.83 2.84
C GLY A 100 12.60 12.74 2.79
N LEU A 101 12.29 11.60 2.18
CA LEU A 101 13.25 10.50 2.06
C LEU A 101 14.34 10.79 1.00
N ARG A 102 14.06 11.66 0.02
CA ARG A 102 15.06 12.09 -0.98
C ARG A 102 16.14 12.97 -0.38
N MET A 103 15.85 13.67 0.72
CA MET A 103 16.77 14.61 1.35
C MET A 103 17.79 13.96 2.29
N VAL A 104 17.61 12.67 2.65
CA VAL A 104 18.53 11.98 3.58
C VAL A 104 19.79 11.40 2.90
N GLY A 105 19.90 11.50 1.58
CA GLY A 105 20.96 10.91 0.77
C GLY A 105 20.68 9.47 0.34
N GLU A 106 21.20 9.06 -0.83
CA GLU A 106 20.86 7.77 -1.48
C GLU A 106 21.16 6.57 -0.58
N ALA A 107 22.36 6.48 -0.01
CA ALA A 107 22.75 5.33 0.81
C ALA A 107 21.84 5.14 2.04
N LYS A 108 21.48 6.22 2.73
CA LYS A 108 20.58 6.18 3.88
C LYS A 108 19.15 5.87 3.46
N LYS A 109 18.71 6.43 2.35
CA LYS A 109 17.40 6.11 1.75
C LYS A 109 17.28 4.63 1.44
N ASP A 110 18.29 4.05 0.78
CA ASP A 110 18.27 2.63 0.40
C ASP A 110 18.29 1.72 1.62
N ALA A 111 19.04 2.06 2.66
CA ALA A 111 19.05 1.33 3.92
C ALA A 111 17.69 1.39 4.64
N ILE A 112 17.02 2.55 4.65
CA ILE A 112 15.66 2.71 5.19
C ILE A 112 14.68 1.85 4.39
N LEU A 113 14.72 1.93 3.06
CA LEU A 113 13.82 1.14 2.19
C LEU A 113 14.05 -0.36 2.34
N ALA A 114 15.30 -0.81 2.50
CA ALA A 114 15.60 -2.22 2.74
C ALA A 114 14.97 -2.73 4.05
N SER A 115 15.07 -1.95 5.14
CA SER A 115 14.41 -2.27 6.41
C SER A 115 12.89 -2.33 6.27
N VAL A 116 12.29 -1.36 5.56
CA VAL A 116 10.86 -1.33 5.29
C VAL A 116 10.42 -2.51 4.43
N CYS A 117 11.20 -2.87 3.39
CA CYS A 117 10.94 -4.04 2.56
C CYS A 117 10.88 -5.32 3.39
N THR A 118 11.82 -5.51 4.30
CA THR A 118 11.85 -6.68 5.19
C THR A 118 10.60 -6.75 6.07
N GLU A 119 10.19 -5.64 6.68
CA GLU A 119 9.01 -5.59 7.54
C GLU A 119 7.72 -5.82 6.76
N LEU A 120 7.55 -5.19 5.59
CA LEU A 120 6.35 -5.35 4.77
C LEU A 120 6.25 -6.75 4.16
N ALA A 121 7.36 -7.37 3.75
CA ALA A 121 7.38 -8.74 3.27
C ALA A 121 6.96 -9.75 4.35
N ALA A 122 7.31 -9.49 5.61
CA ALA A 122 6.92 -10.31 6.76
C ALA A 122 5.51 -10.01 7.29
N SER A 123 4.83 -8.99 6.78
CA SER A 123 3.55 -8.50 7.33
C SER A 123 2.36 -9.42 7.09
N GLY A 124 2.44 -10.31 6.11
CA GLY A 124 1.35 -11.17 5.65
C GLY A 124 0.46 -10.57 4.54
N PHE A 125 0.67 -9.31 4.17
CA PHE A 125 0.06 -8.70 3.00
C PHE A 125 0.77 -9.12 1.71
N THR A 126 0.10 -9.04 0.55
CA THR A 126 0.78 -9.17 -0.75
C THR A 126 1.66 -7.94 -0.97
N PHE A 127 2.99 -8.13 -0.94
CA PHE A 127 3.94 -7.04 -1.07
C PHE A 127 5.13 -7.45 -1.96
N LYS A 128 5.62 -6.49 -2.76
CA LYS A 128 6.88 -6.61 -3.50
C LYS A 128 7.75 -5.40 -3.24
N CYS A 129 9.04 -5.59 -3.02
CA CYS A 129 9.96 -4.47 -2.71
C CYS A 129 10.00 -3.41 -3.82
N GLU A 130 9.76 -3.77 -5.06
CA GLU A 130 9.62 -2.83 -6.18
C GLU A 130 8.42 -1.86 -6.04
N TRP A 131 7.47 -2.18 -5.16
CA TRP A 131 6.33 -1.32 -4.81
C TRP A 131 6.63 -0.36 -3.66
N ALA A 132 7.85 -0.43 -3.09
CA ALA A 132 8.34 0.51 -2.11
C ALA A 132 9.34 1.47 -2.79
N GLY A 133 8.97 2.72 -2.94
CA GLY A 133 9.90 3.69 -3.51
C GLY A 133 9.37 5.10 -3.60
N ALA A 134 10.29 6.04 -3.80
CA ALA A 134 9.94 7.36 -4.27
C ALA A 134 9.69 7.27 -5.79
N PRO A 135 8.63 7.89 -6.32
CA PRO A 135 8.43 7.94 -7.76
C PRO A 135 9.66 8.61 -8.40
N HIS A 136 10.46 7.82 -9.12
CA HIS A 136 11.57 8.35 -9.91
C HIS A 136 10.99 9.19 -11.05
N ALA A 137 11.40 10.43 -11.15
CA ALA A 137 10.99 11.36 -12.20
C ALA A 137 11.43 10.94 -13.62
N ALA A 138 12.23 9.87 -13.76
CA ALA A 138 12.91 9.52 -15.01
C ALA A 138 12.34 8.31 -15.75
N SER A 139 11.36 7.54 -15.22
CA SER A 139 10.99 6.29 -15.89
C SER A 139 9.48 5.99 -16.03
N ARG A 140 8.59 6.90 -15.64
CA ARG A 140 7.15 6.77 -15.92
C ARG A 140 6.51 8.15 -16.06
N PRO A 141 5.59 8.37 -17.04
CA PRO A 141 4.81 9.60 -17.09
C PRO A 141 4.07 9.74 -15.76
N ALA A 142 4.27 10.88 -15.10
CA ALA A 142 3.66 11.18 -13.80
C ALA A 142 2.14 11.03 -13.89
N PRO A 143 1.51 10.12 -13.14
CA PRO A 143 0.07 10.14 -13.02
C PRO A 143 -0.32 11.37 -12.22
N ARG A 144 -1.07 12.24 -12.86
CA ARG A 144 -1.70 13.41 -12.23
C ARG A 144 -2.62 12.92 -11.12
N CYS A 145 -2.47 13.45 -9.91
CA CYS A 145 -3.30 13.18 -8.72
C CYS A 145 -3.29 11.72 -8.23
N LEU A 146 -2.31 11.39 -7.41
CA LEU A 146 -2.00 10.04 -6.94
C LEU A 146 -3.02 9.40 -5.99
N CYS A 147 -3.93 10.14 -5.38
CA CYS A 147 -4.92 9.52 -4.49
C CYS A 147 -5.96 8.66 -5.24
N LEU A 148 -6.47 9.10 -6.38
CA LEU A 148 -7.50 8.36 -7.15
C LEU A 148 -6.89 7.35 -8.14
N THR A 149 -5.66 7.58 -8.63
CA THR A 149 -4.99 6.68 -9.59
C THR A 149 -4.32 5.48 -8.93
N SER A 150 -3.88 5.56 -7.67
CA SER A 150 -3.31 4.42 -6.93
C SER A 150 -4.35 3.32 -6.73
N VAL A 151 -5.59 3.69 -6.45
CA VAL A 151 -6.70 2.73 -6.27
C VAL A 151 -7.08 2.06 -7.60
N ARG A 152 -6.98 2.80 -8.73
CA ARG A 152 -7.20 2.22 -10.08
C ARG A 152 -6.05 1.32 -10.54
N ALA A 153 -4.80 1.61 -10.14
CA ALA A 153 -3.66 0.73 -10.38
C ALA A 153 -3.76 -0.58 -9.60
N LEU A 154 -4.32 -0.55 -8.38
CA LEU A 154 -4.65 -1.72 -7.58
C LEU A 154 -5.62 -2.68 -8.31
N ALA A 155 -6.62 -2.14 -9.01
CA ALA A 155 -7.63 -2.94 -9.71
C ALA A 155 -7.13 -3.58 -11.01
N SER A 156 -6.06 -3.07 -11.62
CA SER A 156 -5.51 -3.59 -12.88
C SER A 156 -4.35 -4.58 -12.73
N THR A 157 -3.86 -4.80 -11.49
CA THR A 157 -2.73 -5.69 -11.22
C THR A 157 -3.18 -7.04 -10.62
N LEU A 158 -4.48 -7.21 -10.43
CA LEU A 158 -5.16 -8.42 -9.94
C LEU A 158 -6.09 -9.00 -11.00
#